data_e757d51eb657daab1c1f3a5e5070450c
#
_entry.id   e757d51eb657daab1c1f3a5e5070450c
#
_cell.length_a   1.000
_cell.length_b   1.000
_cell.length_c   1.000
_cell.angle_alpha   90.00
_cell.angle_beta   90.00
_cell.angle_gamma   90.00
#
_symmetry.space_group_name_H-M   'P 1'
#
loop_
_entity.id
_entity.type
_entity.pdbx_description
1 polymer ?
#
loop_
_entity_poly.entity_id
_entity_poly.type
_entity_poly.pdbx_seq_one_letter_code
_entity_poly.pdbx_strand_id
1 'polypeptide(L)'
;LTVCAGYSQAFEMMCNGSGIDAVAVTSYYHEWNKVRLNDSWYNVDCTWDDADGTIYYGYFERSDNYYDTVNYSSYVFHAEEDIWEGYLPACTIDSGATSTAPGTIATITQTAAKPVISASVSGTSYKVKITSKTSGAVIYYTTDGSEPNAAYSKGTRYTGAFTVSPGKTVKAVAVCNKYADSSVSSKKLAKLTTYKITFKSNGGKGSMSKQSMAKGVSTAISKNKFSRKYYTFTGWNTKANGKGKSYKNKAKIKLTKNITLYAQWKLTKYKITYKLNGGKNAKKNPTAYTYKTSTIKLKNPTRKGYVFKGWYLDKKFKKKVTVINKGSRGNKTLYAKWKKK
;
A
#
# COMPACT_ATOMS: atom_id res chain seq x y z
N LEU A 1 -2.96 -22.26 42.26
CA LEU A 1 -3.18 -22.67 40.86
C LEU A 1 -3.30 -24.17 40.87
N THR A 2 -4.45 -24.69 40.49
CA THR A 2 -4.67 -26.13 40.33
C THR A 2 -3.87 -26.61 39.13
N VAL A 3 -3.43 -27.87 39.14
CA VAL A 3 -2.63 -28.46 38.04
C VAL A 3 -3.41 -28.36 36.72
N CYS A 4 -4.74 -28.60 36.73
CA CYS A 4 -5.61 -28.53 35.57
C CYS A 4 -5.61 -27.14 34.90
N ALA A 5 -5.67 -26.05 35.66
CA ALA A 5 -5.61 -24.70 35.10
C ALA A 5 -4.27 -24.43 34.38
N GLY A 6 -3.17 -24.95 34.92
CA GLY A 6 -1.87 -24.83 34.26
C GLY A 6 -1.78 -25.57 32.94
N TYR A 7 -2.28 -26.79 32.86
CA TYR A 7 -2.36 -27.55 31.59
C TYR A 7 -3.28 -26.92 30.58
N SER A 8 -4.50 -26.52 30.98
CA SER A 8 -5.51 -25.94 30.13
C SER A 8 -5.03 -24.63 29.52
N GLN A 9 -4.49 -23.69 30.32
CA GLN A 9 -3.99 -22.42 29.83
C GLN A 9 -2.75 -22.62 28.90
N ALA A 10 -1.85 -23.54 29.21
CA ALA A 10 -0.73 -23.84 28.34
C ALA A 10 -1.19 -24.41 26.99
N PHE A 11 -2.17 -25.31 27.01
CA PHE A 11 -2.75 -25.90 25.80
C PHE A 11 -3.45 -24.84 24.95
N GLU A 12 -4.27 -24.00 25.55
CA GLU A 12 -4.93 -22.88 24.86
C GLU A 12 -3.91 -21.94 24.19
N MET A 13 -2.88 -21.55 24.93
CA MET A 13 -1.81 -20.68 24.39
C MET A 13 -1.07 -21.34 23.22
N MET A 14 -0.79 -22.64 23.30
CA MET A 14 -0.11 -23.37 22.21
C MET A 14 -1.03 -23.51 20.98
N CYS A 15 -2.29 -23.84 21.16
CA CYS A 15 -3.26 -23.95 20.07
C CYS A 15 -3.47 -22.62 19.37
N ASN A 16 -3.84 -21.57 20.11
CA ASN A 16 -4.07 -20.22 19.57
C ASN A 16 -2.80 -19.63 18.93
N GLY A 17 -1.65 -19.87 19.55
CA GLY A 17 -0.36 -19.53 18.98
C GLY A 17 -0.06 -20.28 17.66
N SER A 18 -0.62 -21.46 17.47
CA SER A 18 -0.51 -22.29 16.25
C SER A 18 -1.58 -21.98 15.20
N GLY A 19 -2.50 -21.06 15.50
CA GLY A 19 -3.62 -20.73 14.62
C GLY A 19 -4.74 -21.78 14.68
N ILE A 20 -4.82 -22.54 15.74
CA ILE A 20 -5.90 -23.45 16.08
C ILE A 20 -6.75 -22.76 17.14
N ASP A 21 -8.01 -22.55 16.87
CA ASP A 21 -8.92 -21.93 17.84
C ASP A 21 -9.09 -22.85 19.04
N ALA A 22 -8.79 -22.36 20.23
CA ALA A 22 -8.97 -23.07 21.49
C ALA A 22 -9.46 -22.10 22.57
N VAL A 23 -10.26 -22.59 23.47
CA VAL A 23 -10.74 -21.87 24.64
C VAL A 23 -10.60 -22.74 25.90
N ALA A 24 -10.19 -22.15 27.00
CA ALA A 24 -10.25 -22.83 28.30
C ALA A 24 -11.69 -22.82 28.81
N VAL A 25 -12.11 -23.92 29.38
CA VAL A 25 -13.44 -24.13 29.98
C VAL A 25 -13.25 -24.47 31.42
N THR A 26 -13.97 -23.79 32.30
CA THR A 26 -13.87 -23.98 33.73
C THR A 26 -15.19 -24.49 34.30
N SER A 27 -15.11 -25.53 35.10
CA SER A 27 -16.19 -25.94 36.02
C SER A 27 -15.83 -25.54 37.44
N TYR A 28 -16.72 -25.82 38.37
CA TYR A 28 -16.45 -25.54 39.79
C TYR A 28 -15.22 -26.27 40.35
N TYR A 29 -14.87 -27.41 39.79
CA TYR A 29 -13.79 -28.25 40.31
C TYR A 29 -12.60 -28.48 39.35
N HIS A 30 -12.75 -28.14 38.06
CA HIS A 30 -11.82 -28.53 37.01
C HIS A 30 -11.76 -27.52 35.87
N GLU A 31 -10.67 -27.58 35.09
CA GLU A 31 -10.46 -26.78 33.90
C GLU A 31 -9.93 -27.66 32.77
N TRP A 32 -10.55 -27.56 31.58
CA TRP A 32 -10.16 -28.28 30.37
C TRP A 32 -10.24 -27.35 29.17
N ASN A 33 -10.16 -27.85 27.94
CA ASN A 33 -10.21 -27.04 26.73
C ASN A 33 -11.29 -27.52 25.76
N LYS A 34 -11.85 -26.57 25.01
CA LYS A 34 -12.49 -26.86 23.73
C LYS A 34 -11.57 -26.39 22.61
N VAL A 35 -11.37 -27.21 21.57
CA VAL A 35 -10.49 -26.96 20.45
C VAL A 35 -11.23 -27.17 19.14
N ARG A 36 -10.97 -26.30 18.16
CA ARG A 36 -11.57 -26.37 16.82
C ARG A 36 -10.66 -27.08 15.85
N LEU A 37 -11.05 -28.23 15.37
CA LEU A 37 -10.34 -29.01 14.36
C LEU A 37 -11.25 -29.30 13.17
N ASN A 38 -10.81 -29.01 11.95
CA ASN A 38 -11.57 -29.27 10.73
C ASN A 38 -13.04 -28.76 10.79
N ASP A 39 -13.23 -27.52 11.25
CA ASP A 39 -14.51 -26.83 11.43
C ASP A 39 -15.46 -27.43 12.50
N SER A 40 -14.99 -28.38 13.29
CA SER A 40 -15.75 -28.96 14.41
C SER A 40 -15.03 -28.69 15.73
N TRP A 41 -15.78 -28.55 16.81
CA TRP A 41 -15.26 -28.38 18.14
C TRP A 41 -15.23 -29.71 18.90
N TYR A 42 -14.18 -29.90 19.71
CA TYR A 42 -13.92 -31.07 20.51
C TYR A 42 -13.47 -30.68 21.90
N ASN A 43 -13.85 -31.45 22.92
CA ASN A 43 -13.28 -31.35 24.24
C ASN A 43 -11.93 -32.06 24.32
N VAL A 44 -10.99 -31.45 25.03
CA VAL A 44 -9.64 -31.96 25.30
C VAL A 44 -9.28 -31.68 26.75
N ASP A 45 -8.95 -32.70 27.49
CA ASP A 45 -8.47 -32.57 28.85
C ASP A 45 -7.05 -33.16 29.02
N CYS A 46 -6.07 -32.27 28.88
CA CYS A 46 -4.67 -32.65 29.02
C CYS A 46 -4.29 -33.09 30.43
N THR A 47 -5.02 -32.70 31.47
CA THR A 47 -4.73 -33.07 32.86
C THR A 47 -5.12 -34.51 33.11
N TRP A 48 -6.29 -34.94 32.60
CA TRP A 48 -6.75 -36.30 32.78
C TRP A 48 -6.12 -37.27 31.78
N ASP A 49 -5.62 -36.78 30.67
CA ASP A 49 -4.83 -37.56 29.72
C ASP A 49 -3.36 -37.71 30.13
N ASP A 50 -2.85 -36.94 31.10
CA ASP A 50 -1.50 -37.06 31.68
C ASP A 50 -1.59 -37.55 33.13
N ALA A 51 -2.03 -38.78 33.34
CA ALA A 51 -2.12 -39.39 34.65
C ALA A 51 -0.91 -40.29 34.93
N ASP A 52 -0.27 -40.10 36.09
CA ASP A 52 0.80 -40.92 36.59
C ASP A 52 2.01 -41.12 35.65
N GLY A 53 2.33 -40.11 34.83
CA GLY A 53 3.43 -40.15 33.89
C GLY A 53 3.17 -41.03 32.66
N THR A 54 1.94 -41.43 32.43
CA THR A 54 1.49 -42.15 31.24
C THR A 54 0.49 -41.28 30.50
N ILE A 55 0.73 -41.05 29.20
CA ILE A 55 -0.19 -40.28 28.37
C ILE A 55 -1.34 -41.18 27.91
N TYR A 56 -2.56 -40.81 28.28
CA TYR A 56 -3.78 -41.43 27.83
C TYR A 56 -4.45 -40.49 26.80
N TYR A 57 -5.32 -41.04 25.97
CA TYR A 57 -6.12 -40.25 25.00
C TYR A 57 -7.61 -40.42 25.25
N GLY A 58 -7.97 -40.76 26.46
CA GLY A 58 -9.38 -41.01 26.87
C GLY A 58 -10.23 -39.76 26.80
N TYR A 59 -9.64 -38.62 27.05
CA TYR A 59 -10.32 -37.33 27.08
C TYR A 59 -9.86 -36.39 25.93
N PHE A 60 -9.32 -36.94 24.86
CA PHE A 60 -8.87 -36.21 23.70
C PHE A 60 -9.87 -36.33 22.55
N GLU A 61 -10.22 -35.20 21.90
CA GLU A 61 -11.19 -35.11 20.79
C GLU A 61 -12.53 -35.73 21.11
N ARG A 62 -13.13 -35.36 22.25
CA ARG A 62 -14.42 -35.90 22.73
C ARG A 62 -15.58 -34.93 22.52
N SER A 63 -16.80 -35.47 22.40
CA SER A 63 -18.03 -34.67 22.40
C SER A 63 -18.42 -34.21 23.81
N ASP A 64 -19.31 -33.22 23.88
CA ASP A 64 -19.91 -32.81 25.15
C ASP A 64 -20.67 -34.01 25.78
N ASN A 65 -21.42 -34.78 24.99
CA ASN A 65 -22.12 -35.96 25.46
C ASN A 65 -21.20 -37.02 26.08
N TYR A 66 -19.95 -37.15 25.60
CA TYR A 66 -19.01 -38.06 26.21
C TYR A 66 -18.58 -37.57 27.61
N TYR A 67 -18.30 -36.28 27.75
CA TYR A 67 -17.93 -35.68 29.02
C TYR A 67 -19.11 -35.77 30.04
N ASP A 68 -20.31 -35.60 29.56
CA ASP A 68 -21.55 -35.60 30.41
C ASP A 68 -22.03 -36.99 30.80
N THR A 69 -21.75 -38.04 30.02
CA THR A 69 -22.49 -39.33 30.19
C THR A 69 -21.58 -40.52 30.44
N VAL A 70 -20.33 -40.53 30.04
CA VAL A 70 -19.51 -41.77 30.03
C VAL A 70 -18.99 -42.17 31.43
N ASN A 71 -18.82 -41.21 32.32
CA ASN A 71 -18.38 -41.50 33.69
C ASN A 71 -18.99 -40.46 34.63
N TYR A 72 -19.61 -40.93 35.70
CA TYR A 72 -20.20 -40.02 36.73
C TYR A 72 -19.16 -39.04 37.28
N SER A 73 -17.92 -39.47 37.47
CA SER A 73 -16.82 -38.62 37.90
C SER A 73 -16.47 -37.56 36.83
N SER A 74 -16.52 -37.94 35.54
CA SER A 74 -16.29 -37.02 34.43
C SER A 74 -17.38 -35.92 34.39
N TYR A 75 -18.68 -36.31 34.53
CA TYR A 75 -19.78 -35.36 34.55
C TYR A 75 -19.62 -34.30 35.65
N VAL A 76 -19.30 -34.75 36.89
CA VAL A 76 -19.14 -33.80 38.01
C VAL A 76 -17.98 -32.80 37.80
N PHE A 77 -16.92 -33.24 37.16
CA PHE A 77 -15.73 -32.40 36.94
C PHE A 77 -15.81 -31.56 35.66
N HIS A 78 -16.49 -32.05 34.62
CA HIS A 78 -16.59 -31.38 33.33
C HIS A 78 -17.96 -30.70 33.06
N ALA A 79 -18.88 -30.68 34.04
CA ALA A 79 -20.11 -29.92 33.90
C ALA A 79 -19.80 -28.42 33.76
N GLU A 80 -20.19 -27.87 32.64
CA GLU A 80 -20.02 -26.42 32.37
C GLU A 80 -20.88 -25.63 33.38
N GLU A 81 -20.36 -24.48 33.86
CA GLU A 81 -21.15 -23.60 34.72
C GLU A 81 -22.33 -23.01 33.92
N ASP A 82 -23.51 -22.94 34.48
CA ASP A 82 -24.74 -22.43 33.84
C ASP A 82 -24.57 -21.05 33.18
N ILE A 83 -23.67 -20.21 33.70
CA ILE A 83 -23.38 -18.88 33.15
C ILE A 83 -22.69 -18.91 31.78
N TRP A 84 -22.09 -20.03 31.41
CA TRP A 84 -21.40 -20.22 30.14
C TRP A 84 -22.24 -20.99 29.11
N GLU A 85 -23.36 -21.57 29.50
CA GLU A 85 -24.27 -22.30 28.63
C GLU A 85 -24.74 -21.39 27.48
N GLY A 86 -24.52 -21.82 26.25
CA GLY A 86 -24.83 -21.08 25.03
C GLY A 86 -23.80 -20.08 24.59
N TYR A 87 -22.74 -19.81 25.36
CA TYR A 87 -21.59 -18.98 24.94
C TYR A 87 -20.39 -19.81 24.45
N LEU A 88 -20.28 -21.06 24.92
CA LEU A 88 -19.23 -21.96 24.51
C LEU A 88 -19.66 -22.74 23.26
N PRO A 89 -18.70 -23.06 22.35
CA PRO A 89 -19.00 -23.85 21.19
C PRO A 89 -19.39 -25.27 21.54
N ALA A 90 -20.44 -25.79 20.92
CA ALA A 90 -20.88 -27.18 21.14
C ALA A 90 -19.93 -28.19 20.48
N CYS A 91 -19.51 -29.21 21.21
CA CYS A 91 -18.67 -30.32 20.73
C CYS A 91 -19.62 -31.51 20.44
N THR A 92 -20.08 -31.64 19.20
CA THR A 92 -21.09 -32.62 18.80
C THR A 92 -20.52 -33.93 18.25
N ILE A 93 -19.21 -33.98 18.00
CA ILE A 93 -18.53 -35.12 17.37
C ILE A 93 -17.63 -35.80 18.40
N ASP A 94 -17.80 -37.11 18.57
CA ASP A 94 -16.89 -37.96 19.32
C ASP A 94 -16.02 -38.72 18.32
N SER A 95 -14.75 -38.29 18.14
CA SER A 95 -13.84 -38.95 17.20
C SER A 95 -13.32 -40.26 17.69
N GLY A 96 -13.54 -40.58 18.98
CA GLY A 96 -13.28 -41.88 19.57
C GLY A 96 -11.83 -42.31 19.54
N ALA A 97 -10.89 -41.46 19.97
CA ALA A 97 -9.52 -41.89 20.25
C ALA A 97 -9.60 -43.01 21.28
N THR A 98 -9.47 -44.25 20.85
CA THR A 98 -9.42 -45.41 21.75
C THR A 98 -8.06 -45.42 22.44
N SER A 99 -8.07 -45.74 23.76
CA SER A 99 -6.90 -45.67 24.67
C SER A 99 -5.75 -46.67 24.37
N THR A 100 -5.68 -47.28 23.20
CA THR A 100 -4.76 -48.39 22.91
C THR A 100 -3.69 -48.12 21.85
N ALA A 101 -3.69 -46.98 21.22
CA ALA A 101 -2.51 -46.52 20.48
C ALA A 101 -2.66 -45.01 20.27
N PRO A 102 -1.57 -44.23 20.28
CA PRO A 102 -1.63 -42.96 19.58
C PRO A 102 -2.16 -43.31 18.21
N GLY A 103 -3.38 -42.80 17.87
CA GLY A 103 -3.84 -42.82 16.49
C GLY A 103 -2.63 -42.36 15.72
N THR A 104 -2.25 -43.08 14.69
CA THR A 104 -1.02 -42.79 13.92
C THR A 104 -1.07 -41.30 13.70
N ILE A 105 -0.24 -40.54 14.42
CA ILE A 105 -0.07 -39.11 14.15
C ILE A 105 0.19 -39.14 12.69
N ALA A 106 -0.77 -38.62 11.87
CA ALA A 106 -0.65 -38.68 10.41
C ALA A 106 0.72 -38.10 10.15
N THR A 107 1.67 -38.98 9.84
CA THR A 107 3.09 -38.61 9.76
C THR A 107 3.09 -37.50 8.75
N ILE A 108 3.39 -36.26 9.15
CA ILE A 108 3.47 -35.12 8.24
C ILE A 108 4.59 -35.49 7.28
N THR A 109 4.21 -36.19 6.21
CA THR A 109 5.14 -36.67 5.19
C THR A 109 5.45 -35.59 4.16
N GLN A 110 4.64 -34.51 4.15
CA GLN A 110 4.81 -33.41 3.23
C GLN A 110 5.36 -32.17 3.94
N THR A 111 6.34 -31.54 3.34
CA THR A 111 6.90 -30.26 3.81
C THR A 111 6.35 -29.13 2.95
N ALA A 112 5.98 -28.03 3.55
CA ALA A 112 5.56 -26.84 2.82
C ALA A 112 6.68 -26.38 1.86
N ALA A 113 6.29 -25.94 0.69
CA ALA A 113 7.24 -25.52 -0.33
C ALA A 113 8.00 -24.27 0.15
N LYS A 114 9.31 -24.33 0.03
CA LYS A 114 10.22 -23.24 0.38
C LYS A 114 9.79 -21.93 -0.27
N PRO A 115 9.63 -20.82 0.46
CA PRO A 115 9.22 -19.55 -0.10
C PRO A 115 10.21 -19.02 -1.13
N VAL A 116 9.70 -18.35 -2.17
CA VAL A 116 10.51 -17.65 -3.16
C VAL A 116 10.49 -16.16 -2.85
N ILE A 117 11.66 -15.61 -2.50
CA ILE A 117 11.85 -14.18 -2.24
C ILE A 117 12.32 -13.48 -3.52
N SER A 118 11.47 -12.65 -4.12
CA SER A 118 11.81 -11.78 -5.25
C SER A 118 11.98 -10.34 -4.76
N ALA A 119 12.95 -9.61 -5.35
CA ALA A 119 13.22 -8.23 -4.99
C ALA A 119 13.57 -7.41 -6.23
N SER A 120 12.99 -6.23 -6.34
CA SER A 120 13.28 -5.26 -7.41
C SER A 120 13.61 -3.91 -6.82
N VAL A 121 14.54 -3.17 -7.44
CA VAL A 121 14.90 -1.83 -6.96
C VAL A 121 13.80 -0.84 -7.31
N SER A 122 13.35 -0.08 -6.32
CA SER A 122 12.35 0.99 -6.45
C SER A 122 12.85 2.25 -5.73
N GLY A 123 13.20 3.28 -6.49
CA GLY A 123 13.83 4.49 -5.93
C GLY A 123 15.22 4.18 -5.37
N THR A 124 15.37 4.21 -4.06
CA THR A 124 16.61 3.91 -3.32
C THR A 124 16.48 2.70 -2.40
N SER A 125 15.41 1.94 -2.51
CA SER A 125 15.09 0.78 -1.70
C SER A 125 14.71 -0.41 -2.58
N TYR A 126 14.48 -1.57 -1.98
CA TYR A 126 13.94 -2.74 -2.65
C TYR A 126 12.44 -2.90 -2.36
N LYS A 127 11.65 -3.23 -3.38
CA LYS A 127 10.31 -3.79 -3.22
C LYS A 127 10.45 -5.31 -3.24
N VAL A 128 10.07 -5.95 -2.13
CA VAL A 128 10.17 -7.39 -1.93
C VAL A 128 8.79 -8.01 -2.05
N LYS A 129 8.70 -9.13 -2.77
CA LYS A 129 7.52 -9.99 -2.86
C LYS A 129 7.95 -11.41 -2.48
N ILE A 130 7.15 -12.09 -1.65
CA ILE A 130 7.37 -13.47 -1.22
C ILE A 130 6.18 -14.31 -1.69
N THR A 131 6.45 -15.52 -2.16
CA THR A 131 5.42 -16.47 -2.59
C THR A 131 5.79 -17.89 -2.16
N SER A 132 4.80 -18.73 -1.92
CA SER A 132 4.98 -20.18 -1.75
C SER A 132 4.17 -20.93 -2.81
N LYS A 133 4.61 -22.13 -3.18
CA LYS A 133 3.86 -23.05 -4.05
C LYS A 133 2.81 -23.86 -3.29
N THR A 134 2.92 -23.95 -1.96
CA THR A 134 1.92 -24.62 -1.13
C THR A 134 0.68 -23.73 -1.02
N SER A 135 -0.44 -24.24 -1.49
CA SER A 135 -1.73 -23.55 -1.40
C SER A 135 -2.13 -23.38 0.07
N GLY A 136 -2.67 -22.21 0.43
CA GLY A 136 -3.07 -21.91 1.81
C GLY A 136 -1.92 -21.64 2.78
N ALA A 137 -0.65 -21.71 2.34
CA ALA A 137 0.46 -21.46 3.24
C ALA A 137 0.51 -20.01 3.72
N VAL A 138 0.66 -19.83 5.02
CA VAL A 138 1.01 -18.56 5.67
C VAL A 138 2.51 -18.39 5.63
N ILE A 139 2.99 -17.20 5.26
CA ILE A 139 4.42 -16.92 5.21
C ILE A 139 4.78 -15.94 6.31
N TYR A 140 5.84 -16.26 7.07
CA TYR A 140 6.47 -15.36 8.03
C TYR A 140 7.84 -14.95 7.51
N TYR A 141 8.23 -13.69 7.74
CA TYR A 141 9.51 -13.18 7.29
C TYR A 141 10.18 -12.24 8.28
N THR A 142 11.50 -12.12 8.17
CA THR A 142 12.34 -11.11 8.85
C THR A 142 13.09 -10.27 7.83
N THR A 143 13.62 -9.11 8.23
CA THR A 143 14.39 -8.22 7.35
C THR A 143 15.79 -7.90 7.91
N ASP A 144 16.14 -8.43 9.05
CA ASP A 144 17.40 -8.24 9.75
C ASP A 144 18.37 -9.42 9.59
N GLY A 145 17.92 -10.50 8.94
CA GLY A 145 18.68 -11.73 8.74
C GLY A 145 18.48 -12.77 9.85
N SER A 146 17.69 -12.47 10.89
CA SER A 146 17.28 -13.48 11.88
C SER A 146 16.39 -14.56 11.24
N GLU A 147 16.39 -15.76 11.81
CA GLU A 147 15.50 -16.84 11.35
C GLU A 147 14.04 -16.50 11.74
N PRO A 148 13.11 -16.44 10.77
CA PRO A 148 11.71 -16.47 11.10
C PRO A 148 11.34 -17.85 11.59
N ASN A 149 10.57 -17.95 12.67
CA ASN A 149 9.98 -19.21 13.07
C ASN A 149 8.45 -19.07 13.10
N ALA A 150 7.76 -20.14 12.76
CA ALA A 150 6.33 -20.22 12.80
C ALA A 150 5.79 -20.28 14.24
N ALA A 151 6.61 -20.77 15.18
CA ALA A 151 6.27 -20.85 16.60
C ALA A 151 6.35 -19.48 17.32
N TYR A 152 6.33 -18.33 16.57
CA TYR A 152 5.52 -17.19 17.00
C TYR A 152 6.18 -16.01 17.64
N SER A 153 7.46 -16.01 17.90
CA SER A 153 8.11 -14.84 18.47
C SER A 153 9.00 -14.06 17.50
N LYS A 154 9.32 -14.64 16.35
CA LYS A 154 10.22 -14.01 15.36
C LYS A 154 9.67 -14.09 13.95
N GLY A 155 9.16 -12.98 13.49
CA GLY A 155 8.75 -12.84 12.10
C GLY A 155 7.48 -12.01 11.97
N THR A 156 7.35 -11.37 10.82
CA THR A 156 6.15 -10.65 10.44
C THR A 156 5.35 -11.50 9.45
N ARG A 157 4.05 -11.65 9.67
CA ARG A 157 3.17 -12.33 8.71
C ARG A 157 3.13 -11.56 7.40
N TYR A 158 3.38 -12.24 6.29
CA TYR A 158 3.40 -11.65 4.97
C TYR A 158 1.96 -11.46 4.45
N THR A 159 1.58 -10.22 4.20
CA THR A 159 0.26 -9.86 3.65
C THR A 159 0.36 -9.23 2.25
N GLY A 160 1.57 -8.95 1.76
CA GLY A 160 1.78 -8.33 0.46
C GLY A 160 3.16 -7.71 0.31
N ALA A 161 3.45 -7.22 -0.89
CA ALA A 161 4.78 -6.67 -1.20
C ALA A 161 5.13 -5.44 -0.34
N PHE A 162 6.30 -5.46 0.28
CA PHE A 162 6.80 -4.44 1.22
C PHE A 162 8.15 -3.85 0.79
N THR A 163 8.58 -2.80 1.48
CA THR A 163 9.83 -2.09 1.15
C THR A 163 10.92 -2.42 2.16
N VAL A 164 12.13 -2.72 1.66
CA VAL A 164 13.30 -3.03 2.48
C VAL A 164 14.49 -2.17 2.06
N SER A 165 15.26 -1.70 3.04
CA SER A 165 16.49 -0.94 2.80
C SER A 165 17.59 -1.82 2.17
N PRO A 166 18.45 -1.26 1.31
CA PRO A 166 19.60 -1.98 0.77
C PRO A 166 20.56 -2.46 1.86
N GLY A 167 21.22 -3.57 1.61
CA GLY A 167 22.20 -4.19 2.53
C GLY A 167 21.58 -5.10 3.60
N LYS A 168 20.25 -5.17 3.70
CA LYS A 168 19.53 -6.07 4.60
C LYS A 168 19.42 -7.48 4.02
N THR A 169 19.19 -8.46 4.87
CA THR A 169 18.89 -9.84 4.48
C THR A 169 17.44 -10.13 4.85
N VAL A 170 16.66 -10.58 3.88
CA VAL A 170 15.29 -11.04 4.07
C VAL A 170 15.32 -12.56 4.18
N LYS A 171 14.73 -13.11 5.24
CA LYS A 171 14.50 -14.54 5.39
C LYS A 171 12.99 -14.80 5.48
N ALA A 172 12.55 -15.97 5.03
CA ALA A 172 11.13 -16.32 5.04
C ALA A 172 10.94 -17.84 5.21
N VAL A 173 9.89 -18.22 5.93
CA VAL A 173 9.40 -19.59 6.12
C VAL A 173 7.93 -19.65 5.71
N ALA A 174 7.49 -20.74 5.12
CA ALA A 174 6.09 -21.01 4.83
C ALA A 174 5.57 -22.08 5.80
N VAL A 175 4.40 -21.84 6.36
CA VAL A 175 3.70 -22.68 7.31
C VAL A 175 2.34 -23.03 6.72
N CYS A 176 1.95 -24.28 6.79
CA CYS A 176 0.65 -24.72 6.29
C CYS A 176 0.16 -25.88 7.13
N ASN A 177 -1.09 -25.87 7.53
CA ASN A 177 -1.71 -27.01 8.23
C ASN A 177 -1.51 -28.29 7.40
N LYS A 178 -1.22 -29.41 8.04
CA LYS A 178 -0.90 -30.73 7.45
C LYS A 178 0.44 -30.82 6.70
N TYR A 179 1.29 -29.82 6.81
CA TYR A 179 2.65 -29.82 6.26
C TYR A 179 3.66 -29.48 7.36
N ALA A 180 4.79 -30.12 7.33
CA ALA A 180 5.94 -29.62 8.08
C ALA A 180 6.32 -28.23 7.55
N ASP A 181 6.85 -27.38 8.42
CA ASP A 181 7.33 -26.05 8.04
C ASP A 181 8.34 -26.15 6.90
N SER A 182 8.32 -25.20 6.00
CA SER A 182 9.30 -25.17 4.94
C SER A 182 10.70 -24.89 5.46
N SER A 183 11.72 -25.28 4.72
CA SER A 183 13.05 -24.72 4.93
C SER A 183 13.03 -23.19 4.73
N VAL A 184 13.85 -22.48 5.50
CA VAL A 184 13.94 -21.02 5.42
C VAL A 184 14.60 -20.58 4.12
N SER A 185 13.94 -19.67 3.41
CA SER A 185 14.54 -18.93 2.31
C SER A 185 15.34 -17.74 2.82
N SER A 186 16.43 -17.43 2.16
CA SER A 186 17.27 -16.28 2.49
C SER A 186 17.61 -15.49 1.22
N LYS A 187 17.49 -14.16 1.27
CA LYS A 187 17.91 -13.26 0.19
C LYS A 187 18.59 -12.03 0.75
N LYS A 188 19.91 -11.94 0.55
CA LYS A 188 20.67 -10.73 0.83
C LYS A 188 20.40 -9.68 -0.24
N LEU A 189 19.98 -8.47 0.16
CA LEU A 189 19.77 -7.32 -0.71
C LEU A 189 21.07 -6.55 -0.82
N ALA A 190 21.60 -6.40 -2.02
CA ALA A 190 22.85 -5.68 -2.24
C ALA A 190 22.76 -4.22 -1.78
N LYS A 191 23.88 -3.64 -1.37
CA LYS A 191 23.98 -2.19 -1.18
C LYS A 191 23.80 -1.50 -2.53
N LEU A 192 23.07 -0.37 -2.57
CA LEU A 192 22.83 0.40 -3.80
C LEU A 192 23.76 1.62 -3.84
N THR A 193 24.49 1.76 -4.93
CA THR A 193 25.10 3.05 -5.27
C THR A 193 24.00 4.03 -5.66
N THR A 194 23.97 5.20 -5.05
CA THR A 194 22.95 6.22 -5.32
C THR A 194 23.58 7.51 -5.83
N TYR A 195 22.87 8.18 -6.71
CA TYR A 195 23.20 9.51 -7.21
C TYR A 195 22.08 10.48 -6.90
N LYS A 196 22.42 11.78 -6.85
CA LYS A 196 21.46 12.83 -6.45
C LYS A 196 21.19 13.79 -7.60
N ILE A 197 19.93 14.20 -7.71
CA ILE A 197 19.49 15.34 -8.50
C ILE A 197 19.39 16.53 -7.55
N THR A 198 20.11 17.61 -7.87
CA THR A 198 19.92 18.92 -7.23
C THR A 198 19.04 19.77 -8.14
N PHE A 199 17.98 20.34 -7.61
CA PHE A 199 17.06 21.20 -8.36
C PHE A 199 17.37 22.68 -8.11
N LYS A 200 17.45 23.47 -9.19
CA LYS A 200 17.63 24.92 -9.15
C LYS A 200 16.44 25.60 -9.80
N SER A 201 15.89 26.59 -9.12
CA SER A 201 14.70 27.32 -9.57
C SER A 201 14.90 28.17 -10.82
N ASN A 202 16.16 28.56 -11.11
CA ASN A 202 16.56 29.34 -12.28
C ASN A 202 15.70 30.59 -12.50
N GLY A 203 15.65 31.44 -11.47
CA GLY A 203 14.84 32.67 -11.46
C GLY A 203 13.39 32.46 -11.02
N GLY A 204 13.00 31.26 -10.61
CA GLY A 204 11.74 30.98 -9.93
C GLY A 204 11.86 31.10 -8.40
N LYS A 205 10.72 30.95 -7.72
CA LYS A 205 10.57 30.90 -6.25
C LYS A 205 10.18 29.49 -5.79
N GLY A 206 10.37 29.21 -4.50
CA GLY A 206 10.07 27.91 -3.87
C GLY A 206 11.35 27.10 -3.65
N SER A 207 11.17 25.91 -3.09
CA SER A 207 12.26 24.98 -2.80
C SER A 207 11.91 23.56 -3.25
N MET A 208 12.92 22.77 -3.53
CA MET A 208 12.83 21.33 -3.78
C MET A 208 14.00 20.63 -3.13
N SER A 209 13.73 19.58 -2.36
CA SER A 209 14.76 18.71 -1.81
C SER A 209 15.52 17.98 -2.91
N LYS A 210 16.78 17.64 -2.65
CA LYS A 210 17.56 16.75 -3.53
C LYS A 210 16.82 15.40 -3.66
N GLN A 211 16.79 14.86 -4.87
CA GLN A 211 16.23 13.53 -5.12
C GLN A 211 17.35 12.51 -5.26
N SER A 212 17.38 11.50 -4.41
CA SER A 212 18.29 10.36 -4.54
C SER A 212 17.68 9.29 -5.45
N MET A 213 18.51 8.65 -6.26
CA MET A 213 18.12 7.58 -7.19
C MET A 213 19.21 6.51 -7.23
N ALA A 214 18.84 5.24 -7.27
CA ALA A 214 19.82 4.16 -7.45
C ALA A 214 20.46 4.23 -8.85
N LYS A 215 21.76 3.93 -8.90
CA LYS A 215 22.56 3.92 -10.15
C LYS A 215 21.89 3.05 -11.21
N GLY A 216 21.67 3.59 -12.41
CA GLY A 216 21.16 2.87 -13.57
C GLY A 216 19.67 2.49 -13.51
N VAL A 217 18.98 2.77 -12.40
CA VAL A 217 17.54 2.47 -12.24
C VAL A 217 16.70 3.59 -12.84
N SER A 218 15.75 3.21 -13.70
CA SER A 218 14.85 4.17 -14.33
C SER A 218 13.85 4.72 -13.32
N THR A 219 14.01 5.97 -12.94
CA THR A 219 13.18 6.63 -11.92
C THR A 219 12.67 7.98 -12.44
N ALA A 220 11.44 8.33 -12.10
CA ALA A 220 10.87 9.60 -12.50
C ALA A 220 11.49 10.77 -11.73
N ILE A 221 11.86 11.83 -12.44
CA ILE A 221 12.25 13.12 -11.84
C ILE A 221 11.08 13.65 -11.03
N SER A 222 11.34 14.18 -9.85
CA SER A 222 10.32 14.81 -9.00
C SER A 222 9.57 15.91 -9.75
N LYS A 223 8.24 15.97 -9.52
CA LYS A 223 7.40 17.03 -10.08
C LYS A 223 7.94 18.40 -9.68
N ASN A 224 8.02 19.33 -10.62
CA ASN A 224 8.41 20.71 -10.33
C ASN A 224 7.50 21.34 -9.26
N LYS A 225 8.10 21.93 -8.24
CA LYS A 225 7.43 22.70 -7.18
C LYS A 225 7.82 24.20 -7.24
N PHE A 226 8.74 24.60 -8.11
CA PHE A 226 9.06 26.00 -8.30
C PHE A 226 7.96 26.71 -9.07
N SER A 227 7.81 27.99 -8.82
CA SER A 227 6.92 28.90 -9.55
C SER A 227 7.70 30.14 -10.00
N ARG A 228 7.28 30.75 -11.10
CA ARG A 228 7.82 32.03 -11.56
C ARG A 228 6.68 32.91 -12.05
N LYS A 229 6.53 34.07 -11.44
CA LYS A 229 5.45 35.02 -11.78
C LYS A 229 5.50 35.35 -13.27
N TYR A 230 4.36 35.19 -13.95
CA TYR A 230 4.19 35.42 -15.41
C TYR A 230 4.89 34.43 -16.34
N TYR A 231 5.45 33.36 -15.82
CA TYR A 231 6.11 32.33 -16.62
C TYR A 231 5.47 30.97 -16.41
N THR A 232 5.51 30.17 -17.43
CA THR A 232 5.12 28.75 -17.39
C THR A 232 6.36 27.90 -17.40
N PHE A 233 6.43 26.92 -16.51
CA PHE A 233 7.50 25.92 -16.48
C PHE A 233 7.42 25.07 -17.75
N THR A 234 8.57 24.90 -18.43
CA THR A 234 8.63 24.13 -19.69
C THR A 234 9.38 22.80 -19.55
N GLY A 235 10.14 22.63 -18.50
CA GLY A 235 10.95 21.44 -18.27
C GLY A 235 12.22 21.74 -17.52
N TRP A 236 13.05 20.74 -17.42
CA TRP A 236 14.34 20.78 -16.77
C TRP A 236 15.48 20.80 -17.81
N ASN A 237 16.59 21.42 -17.48
CA ASN A 237 17.81 21.36 -18.29
C ASN A 237 19.05 21.24 -17.40
N THR A 238 20.09 20.55 -17.86
CA THR A 238 21.35 20.39 -17.12
C THR A 238 22.20 21.68 -17.08
N LYS A 239 21.86 22.69 -17.87
CA LYS A 239 22.50 24.03 -17.86
C LYS A 239 21.41 25.09 -17.63
N ALA A 240 21.76 26.15 -16.86
CA ALA A 240 20.83 27.23 -16.55
C ALA A 240 20.30 27.94 -17.81
N ASN A 241 21.17 28.11 -18.82
CA ASN A 241 20.86 28.76 -20.10
C ASN A 241 20.07 27.92 -21.09
N GLY A 242 19.66 26.68 -20.71
CA GLY A 242 18.87 25.76 -21.56
C GLY A 242 19.66 25.05 -22.67
N LYS A 243 20.97 25.24 -22.79
CA LYS A 243 21.82 24.62 -23.84
C LYS A 243 22.37 23.24 -23.47
N GLY A 244 21.97 22.66 -22.32
CA GLY A 244 22.30 21.30 -21.91
C GLY A 244 21.24 20.28 -22.29
N LYS A 245 21.30 19.10 -21.68
CA LYS A 245 20.31 18.05 -21.87
C LYS A 245 18.97 18.42 -21.20
N SER A 246 17.90 18.37 -21.97
CA SER A 246 16.56 18.73 -21.51
C SER A 246 15.76 17.51 -21.09
N TYR A 247 14.87 17.70 -20.11
CA TYR A 247 13.96 16.67 -19.60
C TYR A 247 12.58 17.27 -19.36
N LYS A 248 11.54 16.53 -19.72
CA LYS A 248 10.15 16.86 -19.36
C LYS A 248 9.94 16.74 -17.85
N ASN A 249 8.92 17.43 -17.34
CA ASN A 249 8.49 17.24 -15.96
C ASN A 249 8.12 15.77 -15.72
N LYS A 250 8.58 15.16 -14.63
CA LYS A 250 8.40 13.74 -14.30
C LYS A 250 9.01 12.74 -15.31
N ALA A 251 9.91 13.17 -16.19
CA ALA A 251 10.58 12.24 -17.10
C ALA A 251 11.28 11.13 -16.33
N LYS A 252 11.17 9.89 -16.80
CA LYS A 252 11.97 8.77 -16.28
C LYS A 252 13.38 8.83 -16.82
N ILE A 253 14.36 8.79 -15.93
CA ILE A 253 15.79 8.83 -16.29
C ILE A 253 16.58 7.80 -15.48
N LYS A 254 17.75 7.45 -15.97
CA LYS A 254 18.77 6.65 -15.25
C LYS A 254 19.94 7.55 -14.91
N LEU A 255 20.39 7.54 -13.66
CA LEU A 255 21.57 8.28 -13.25
C LEU A 255 22.81 7.39 -13.21
N THR A 256 23.92 7.91 -13.68
CA THR A 256 25.28 7.33 -13.55
C THR A 256 26.22 8.22 -12.77
N LYS A 257 25.77 9.44 -12.44
CA LYS A 257 26.48 10.46 -11.64
C LYS A 257 25.48 11.45 -11.06
N ASN A 258 25.95 12.27 -10.12
CA ASN A 258 25.16 13.41 -9.62
C ASN A 258 24.92 14.43 -10.74
N ILE A 259 23.72 15.00 -10.79
CA ILE A 259 23.38 16.04 -11.76
C ILE A 259 22.67 17.22 -11.08
N THR A 260 22.78 18.38 -11.72
CA THR A 260 21.95 19.55 -11.37
C THR A 260 20.97 19.81 -12.50
N LEU A 261 19.70 20.02 -12.15
CA LEU A 261 18.62 20.36 -13.07
C LEU A 261 18.12 21.78 -12.79
N TYR A 262 18.14 22.60 -13.80
CA TYR A 262 17.67 23.98 -13.78
C TYR A 262 16.29 24.06 -14.41
N ALA A 263 15.33 24.64 -13.70
CA ALA A 263 14.00 24.89 -14.22
C ALA A 263 14.08 25.80 -15.45
N GLN A 264 13.37 25.43 -16.50
CA GLN A 264 13.26 26.24 -17.71
C GLN A 264 11.89 26.91 -17.76
N TRP A 265 11.88 28.17 -18.21
CA TRP A 265 10.69 29.02 -18.14
C TRP A 265 10.46 29.72 -19.47
N LYS A 266 9.19 29.85 -19.87
CA LYS A 266 8.79 30.77 -20.95
C LYS A 266 7.68 31.68 -20.45
N LEU A 267 7.58 32.88 -21.01
CA LEU A 267 6.48 33.80 -20.72
C LEU A 267 5.14 33.11 -20.99
N THR A 268 4.22 33.23 -20.03
CA THR A 268 2.88 32.69 -20.18
C THR A 268 2.16 33.43 -21.30
N LYS A 269 1.68 32.70 -22.30
CA LYS A 269 0.82 33.24 -23.37
C LYS A 269 -0.63 33.21 -22.92
N TYR A 270 -1.31 34.34 -23.05
CA TYR A 270 -2.74 34.48 -22.80
C TYR A 270 -3.46 34.60 -24.15
N LYS A 271 -4.54 33.85 -24.32
CA LYS A 271 -5.35 33.84 -25.57
C LYS A 271 -6.24 35.07 -25.63
N ILE A 272 -6.40 35.67 -26.85
CA ILE A 272 -7.44 36.64 -27.18
C ILE A 272 -8.43 35.93 -28.08
N THR A 273 -9.70 35.88 -27.67
CA THR A 273 -10.80 35.32 -28.44
C THR A 273 -11.69 36.47 -28.89
N TYR A 274 -11.94 36.59 -30.20
CA TYR A 274 -12.81 37.59 -30.79
C TYR A 274 -14.16 36.96 -31.11
N LYS A 275 -15.24 37.44 -30.47
CA LYS A 275 -16.63 37.13 -30.77
C LYS A 275 -17.16 38.22 -31.71
N LEU A 276 -17.12 37.92 -32.98
CA LEU A 276 -17.32 38.92 -34.07
C LEU A 276 -18.79 39.25 -34.37
N ASN A 277 -19.72 38.43 -33.84
CA ASN A 277 -21.17 38.64 -34.03
C ASN A 277 -21.54 38.91 -35.48
N GLY A 278 -21.08 38.05 -36.40
CA GLY A 278 -21.32 38.15 -37.84
C GLY A 278 -20.35 39.05 -38.62
N GLY A 279 -19.32 39.59 -37.97
CA GLY A 279 -18.27 40.37 -38.61
C GLY A 279 -17.01 39.57 -38.96
N LYS A 280 -16.07 40.23 -39.66
CA LYS A 280 -14.72 39.72 -40.00
C LYS A 280 -13.65 40.50 -39.22
N ASN A 281 -12.76 39.77 -38.54
CA ASN A 281 -11.72 40.38 -37.71
C ASN A 281 -10.65 41.09 -38.56
N ALA A 282 -10.09 42.16 -38.04
CA ALA A 282 -8.93 42.80 -38.66
C ALA A 282 -7.69 41.87 -38.57
N LYS A 283 -7.00 41.68 -39.70
CA LYS A 283 -5.81 40.81 -39.79
C LYS A 283 -4.70 41.18 -38.77
N LYS A 284 -4.62 42.46 -38.40
CA LYS A 284 -3.60 42.97 -37.43
C LYS A 284 -3.99 42.76 -35.96
N ASN A 285 -5.17 42.24 -35.64
CA ASN A 285 -5.54 41.92 -34.27
C ASN A 285 -4.85 40.61 -33.81
N PRO A 286 -4.00 40.60 -32.73
CA PRO A 286 -3.31 39.42 -32.31
C PRO A 286 -4.23 38.42 -31.61
N THR A 287 -3.94 37.12 -31.74
CA THR A 287 -4.70 36.05 -31.08
C THR A 287 -4.16 35.67 -29.70
N ALA A 288 -3.00 36.22 -29.33
CA ALA A 288 -2.39 35.98 -28.02
C ALA A 288 -1.48 37.13 -27.62
N TYR A 289 -1.19 37.23 -26.33
CA TYR A 289 -0.28 38.19 -25.74
C TYR A 289 0.41 37.61 -24.52
N THR A 290 1.41 38.28 -24.01
CA THR A 290 2.12 37.97 -22.77
C THR A 290 2.16 39.17 -21.85
N TYR A 291 2.53 39.01 -20.61
CA TYR A 291 2.76 40.12 -19.67
C TYR A 291 3.71 41.23 -20.21
N LYS A 292 4.70 40.84 -21.03
CA LYS A 292 5.69 41.78 -21.62
C LYS A 292 5.25 42.40 -22.93
N THR A 293 4.15 41.94 -23.52
CA THR A 293 3.65 42.50 -24.79
C THR A 293 3.30 43.97 -24.61
N SER A 294 3.78 44.81 -25.51
CA SER A 294 3.42 46.24 -25.54
C SER A 294 1.89 46.42 -25.65
N THR A 295 1.38 47.57 -25.24
CA THR A 295 -0.05 47.88 -25.32
C THR A 295 -0.57 47.62 -26.72
N ILE A 296 -1.60 46.77 -26.82
CA ILE A 296 -2.25 46.37 -28.07
C ILE A 296 -3.42 47.33 -28.30
N LYS A 297 -3.35 48.15 -29.35
CA LYS A 297 -4.47 48.93 -29.84
C LYS A 297 -5.33 48.02 -30.70
N LEU A 298 -6.56 47.74 -30.26
CA LEU A 298 -7.49 46.86 -30.96
C LEU A 298 -8.01 47.56 -32.27
N LYS A 299 -7.82 46.85 -33.38
CA LYS A 299 -8.30 47.31 -34.67
C LYS A 299 -9.77 46.95 -34.86
N ASN A 300 -10.50 47.82 -35.57
CA ASN A 300 -11.92 47.61 -35.84
C ASN A 300 -12.14 46.45 -36.82
N PRO A 301 -13.08 45.56 -36.54
CA PRO A 301 -13.52 44.53 -37.49
C PRO A 301 -14.48 45.15 -38.53
N THR A 302 -14.81 44.38 -39.56
CA THR A 302 -15.74 44.82 -40.60
C THR A 302 -16.97 43.91 -40.63
N ARG A 303 -18.16 44.51 -41.01
CA ARG A 303 -19.39 43.76 -41.25
C ARG A 303 -20.24 44.52 -42.28
N LYS A 304 -20.61 43.85 -43.40
CA LYS A 304 -21.43 44.45 -44.46
C LYS A 304 -22.78 44.90 -43.88
N GLY A 305 -23.17 46.14 -44.19
CA GLY A 305 -24.44 46.74 -43.72
C GLY A 305 -24.46 47.18 -42.24
N TYR A 306 -23.31 47.19 -41.53
CA TYR A 306 -23.25 47.56 -40.11
C TYR A 306 -22.09 48.51 -39.81
N VAL A 307 -22.27 49.34 -38.77
CA VAL A 307 -21.23 50.21 -38.18
C VAL A 307 -20.72 49.58 -36.89
N PHE A 308 -19.40 49.50 -36.77
CA PHE A 308 -18.76 49.02 -35.54
C PHE A 308 -18.87 50.04 -34.40
N LYS A 309 -19.39 49.64 -33.25
CA LYS A 309 -19.61 50.51 -32.08
C LYS A 309 -18.56 50.26 -30.95
N GLY A 310 -17.73 49.24 -31.09
CA GLY A 310 -16.61 48.99 -30.16
C GLY A 310 -16.47 47.52 -29.74
N TRP A 311 -15.32 47.24 -29.16
CA TRP A 311 -15.04 45.99 -28.47
C TRP A 311 -15.51 46.04 -27.02
N TYR A 312 -16.01 44.94 -26.51
CA TYR A 312 -16.47 44.80 -25.12
C TYR A 312 -15.94 43.51 -24.49
N LEU A 313 -15.70 43.56 -23.16
CA LEU A 313 -15.24 42.38 -22.38
C LEU A 313 -16.39 41.44 -21.95
N ASP A 314 -17.62 41.83 -22.19
CA ASP A 314 -18.84 41.09 -21.80
C ASP A 314 -19.91 41.07 -22.89
N LYS A 315 -20.75 40.04 -22.92
CA LYS A 315 -21.84 39.85 -23.89
C LYS A 315 -22.93 40.91 -23.80
N LYS A 316 -23.10 41.57 -22.64
CA LYS A 316 -24.10 42.60 -22.38
C LYS A 316 -23.64 44.01 -22.84
N PHE A 317 -22.42 44.09 -23.41
CA PHE A 317 -21.80 45.33 -23.88
C PHE A 317 -21.72 46.45 -22.83
N LYS A 318 -21.46 46.10 -21.57
CA LYS A 318 -21.29 47.05 -20.46
C LYS A 318 -19.86 47.55 -20.31
N LYS A 319 -18.86 46.71 -20.57
CA LYS A 319 -17.44 47.02 -20.36
C LYS A 319 -16.72 47.22 -21.69
N LYS A 320 -16.73 48.44 -22.21
CA LYS A 320 -16.04 48.81 -23.46
C LYS A 320 -14.52 48.76 -23.27
N VAL A 321 -13.80 48.31 -24.28
CA VAL A 321 -12.33 48.23 -24.31
C VAL A 321 -11.80 48.61 -25.68
N THR A 322 -10.70 49.40 -25.70
CA THR A 322 -10.05 49.87 -26.94
C THR A 322 -8.62 49.35 -27.04
N VAL A 323 -8.04 49.00 -25.88
CA VAL A 323 -6.64 48.56 -25.76
C VAL A 323 -6.53 47.41 -24.78
N ILE A 324 -5.52 46.56 -24.95
CA ILE A 324 -5.03 45.65 -23.93
C ILE A 324 -3.68 46.19 -23.46
N ASN A 325 -3.64 46.74 -22.26
CA ASN A 325 -2.43 47.38 -21.72
C ASN A 325 -1.29 46.42 -21.51
N LYS A 326 -0.03 46.89 -21.65
CA LYS A 326 1.18 46.18 -21.17
C LYS A 326 0.95 45.78 -19.72
N GLY A 327 1.40 44.58 -19.36
CA GLY A 327 1.21 44.02 -18.01
C GLY A 327 -0.13 43.33 -17.78
N SER A 328 -1.05 43.34 -18.73
CA SER A 328 -2.32 42.61 -18.69
C SER A 328 -2.09 41.10 -18.55
N ARG A 329 -3.06 40.41 -17.94
CA ARG A 329 -3.04 38.98 -17.64
C ARG A 329 -4.36 38.31 -17.92
N GLY A 330 -4.31 36.96 -18.00
CA GLY A 330 -5.50 36.11 -18.23
C GLY A 330 -5.96 36.17 -19.69
N ASN A 331 -6.70 35.16 -20.09
CA ASN A 331 -7.32 35.11 -21.39
C ASN A 331 -8.36 36.24 -21.50
N LYS A 332 -8.51 36.81 -22.69
CA LYS A 332 -9.48 37.85 -22.98
C LYS A 332 -10.46 37.34 -24.02
N THR A 333 -11.75 37.57 -23.77
CA THR A 333 -12.80 37.41 -24.80
C THR A 333 -13.35 38.79 -25.14
N LEU A 334 -13.30 39.16 -26.40
CA LEU A 334 -13.71 40.46 -26.91
C LEU A 334 -14.96 40.31 -27.81
N TYR A 335 -16.02 41.03 -27.51
CA TYR A 335 -17.27 40.98 -28.20
C TYR A 335 -17.43 42.24 -29.07
N ALA A 336 -17.62 42.07 -30.38
CA ALA A 336 -17.90 43.17 -31.29
C ALA A 336 -19.37 43.62 -31.17
N LYS A 337 -19.60 44.92 -30.92
CA LYS A 337 -20.93 45.55 -30.95
C LYS A 337 -21.14 46.23 -32.30
N TRP A 338 -22.30 46.01 -32.88
CA TRP A 338 -22.69 46.54 -34.18
C TRP A 338 -23.98 47.35 -34.08
N LYS A 339 -24.16 48.33 -34.97
CA LYS A 339 -25.40 49.05 -35.26
C LYS A 339 -25.67 48.89 -36.76
N LYS A 340 -26.87 48.50 -37.17
CA LYS A 340 -27.29 48.48 -38.58
C LYS A 340 -27.18 49.91 -39.15
N LYS A 341 -26.74 50.01 -40.38
CA LYS A 341 -26.71 51.31 -41.13
C LYS A 341 -28.09 51.84 -41.35
#